data_f4e1240bd64181e7db8e325187141559
#
_entry.id   f4e1240bd64181e7db8e325187141559
#
_cell.length_a   1.000
_cell.length_b   1.000
_cell.length_c   1.000
_cell.angle_alpha   90.00
_cell.angle_beta   90.00
_cell.angle_gamma   90.00
#
_symmetry.space_group_name_H-M   'P 1'
#
loop_
_entity.id
_entity.type
_entity.pdbx_description
1 polymer ?
#
loop_
_entity_poly.entity_id
_entity_poly.type
_entity_poly.pdbx_seq_one_letter_code
_entity_poly.pdbx_strand_id
1 'polypeptide(L)'
;MPDKSENGHLCENIMQNRSQVDFQKGKKMNTQQSEQLFEVSRKKIPGGVNSPVRAFGAVGRIPLFIKNAKGSHITDEDGNTYIDYVCSWGPGILGHAHPQVIEAVQKACADGLTFGAPTRKEYELAELICEAMPSIEKVRLVNSGTEATMSAIRTARGYTGRDYIIKFKGNYHGHSDGLLVKAGSAALTTSVPDSSGVPASYTKNTLVALYNDEDSVRALMEEYKGQVAAIIVEPVAANMGVVPPKKGFLQFLRDITKEYGSVLIFDEVITGFRLGYGGAQALFGIEPDMTTLGKIIGGGMPLAAYGGKAEIMDKVSPQGPVYQAGTLSGNPIATTAGIETLRILKAHPEYYTQIDESAKQIAQALRNWAGEKKRPLQVNQIGSLLCAFHTDTPVVDYDTATASDTSAYAEYFGYMLDNGIYTAPAQFEAMFVSAAHTQEDIEQTCRIISERP
;
A
#
# COMPACT_ATOMS: atom_id res chain seq x y z
N MET A 1 -32.54 -32.12 -40.04
CA MET A 1 -32.36 -32.43 -38.61
C MET A 1 -30.89 -32.82 -38.42
N PRO A 2 -30.04 -31.98 -37.83
CA PRO A 2 -28.72 -32.42 -37.38
C PRO A 2 -28.76 -32.69 -35.87
N ASP A 3 -27.97 -33.64 -35.54
CA ASP A 3 -27.79 -34.39 -34.30
C ASP A 3 -27.43 -33.54 -33.07
N LYS A 4 -28.03 -33.88 -31.91
CA LYS A 4 -27.87 -33.23 -30.62
C LYS A 4 -27.01 -34.09 -29.69
N SER A 5 -25.79 -34.50 -30.07
CA SER A 5 -24.98 -35.36 -29.22
C SER A 5 -23.54 -34.92 -28.90
N GLU A 6 -23.10 -33.71 -29.31
CA GLU A 6 -21.70 -33.31 -29.06
C GLU A 6 -21.49 -32.23 -27.97
N ASN A 7 -22.52 -31.71 -27.33
CA ASN A 7 -22.38 -30.65 -26.31
C ASN A 7 -22.37 -31.16 -24.86
N GLY A 8 -22.42 -32.46 -24.62
CA GLY A 8 -22.42 -33.05 -23.26
C GLY A 8 -21.03 -33.28 -22.66
N HIS A 9 -20.01 -33.48 -23.48
CA HIS A 9 -18.68 -33.88 -23.02
C HIS A 9 -17.69 -32.71 -22.78
N LEU A 10 -18.03 -31.49 -23.18
CA LEU A 10 -17.14 -30.31 -22.91
C LEU A 10 -17.31 -29.76 -21.51
N CYS A 11 -18.47 -29.91 -20.86
CA CYS A 11 -18.70 -29.43 -19.50
C CYS A 11 -18.14 -30.36 -18.39
N GLU A 12 -18.07 -31.66 -18.63
CA GLU A 12 -17.53 -32.61 -17.65
C GLU A 12 -15.99 -32.59 -17.55
N ASN A 13 -15.30 -32.26 -18.64
CA ASN A 13 -13.83 -32.13 -18.62
C ASN A 13 -13.29 -30.84 -17.96
N ILE A 14 -14.13 -29.85 -17.72
CA ILE A 14 -13.73 -28.60 -17.03
C ILE A 14 -13.76 -28.76 -15.51
N MET A 15 -14.50 -29.72 -14.98
CA MET A 15 -14.60 -29.97 -13.53
C MET A 15 -13.56 -30.97 -12.98
N GLN A 16 -12.82 -31.69 -13.82
CA GLN A 16 -11.86 -32.70 -13.36
C GLN A 16 -10.40 -32.25 -13.29
N ASN A 17 -10.06 -31.03 -13.73
CA ASN A 17 -8.72 -30.47 -13.57
C ASN A 17 -8.62 -29.47 -12.39
N ARG A 18 -9.17 -29.81 -11.23
CA ARG A 18 -8.71 -29.25 -9.95
C ARG A 18 -7.42 -30.00 -9.60
N SER A 19 -6.30 -29.48 -10.07
CA SER A 19 -4.98 -29.90 -9.59
C SER A 19 -4.91 -29.59 -8.08
N GLN A 20 -5.06 -30.62 -7.26
CA GLN A 20 -4.55 -30.59 -5.90
C GLN A 20 -3.05 -30.26 -6.02
N VAL A 21 -2.66 -29.05 -5.62
CA VAL A 21 -1.25 -28.70 -5.47
C VAL A 21 -0.77 -29.45 -4.23
N ASP A 22 -0.22 -30.64 -4.43
CA ASP A 22 0.42 -31.42 -3.39
C ASP A 22 1.72 -30.71 -2.99
N PHE A 23 1.65 -29.87 -1.96
CA PHE A 23 2.84 -29.32 -1.32
C PHE A 23 3.61 -30.45 -0.62
N GLN A 24 4.64 -30.98 -1.31
CA GLN A 24 5.53 -31.99 -0.75
C GLN A 24 6.34 -31.40 0.40
N LYS A 25 6.03 -31.80 1.65
CA LYS A 25 6.81 -31.44 2.85
C LYS A 25 8.30 -31.78 2.62
N GLY A 26 9.16 -30.77 2.74
CA GLY A 26 10.62 -30.95 2.85
C GLY A 26 11.42 -30.91 1.56
N LYS A 27 10.86 -30.62 0.41
CA LYS A 27 11.62 -30.42 -0.82
C LYS A 27 12.06 -28.98 -0.95
N LYS A 28 13.37 -28.70 -0.90
CA LYS A 28 13.89 -27.36 -1.18
C LYS A 28 13.37 -26.90 -2.56
N MET A 29 12.71 -25.74 -2.62
CA MET A 29 12.19 -25.21 -3.87
C MET A 29 13.33 -24.98 -4.88
N ASN A 30 13.08 -25.30 -6.15
CA ASN A 30 14.00 -24.95 -7.22
C ASN A 30 13.90 -23.45 -7.48
N THR A 31 15.01 -22.71 -7.49
CA THR A 31 15.10 -21.28 -7.75
C THR A 31 16.13 -20.94 -8.82
N GLN A 32 16.55 -21.93 -9.61
CA GLN A 32 17.67 -21.80 -10.53
C GLN A 32 17.43 -20.77 -11.64
N GLN A 33 16.22 -20.70 -12.19
CA GLN A 33 15.89 -19.70 -13.22
C GLN A 33 15.84 -18.29 -12.63
N SER A 34 15.23 -18.14 -11.44
CA SER A 34 15.21 -16.85 -10.73
C SER A 34 16.63 -16.36 -10.41
N GLU A 35 17.53 -17.26 -9.96
CA GLU A 35 18.95 -16.96 -9.70
C GLU A 35 19.65 -16.45 -10.99
N GLN A 36 19.50 -17.18 -12.09
CA GLN A 36 20.10 -16.81 -13.37
C GLN A 36 19.56 -15.45 -13.87
N LEU A 37 18.26 -15.21 -13.80
CA LEU A 37 17.62 -13.97 -14.18
C LEU A 37 18.11 -12.80 -13.31
N PHE A 38 18.27 -13.01 -12.02
CA PHE A 38 18.79 -12.00 -11.11
C PHE A 38 20.22 -11.59 -11.48
N GLU A 39 21.10 -12.55 -11.75
CA GLU A 39 22.49 -12.30 -12.16
C GLU A 39 22.59 -11.49 -13.47
N VAL A 40 21.73 -11.77 -14.46
CA VAL A 40 21.74 -10.97 -15.70
C VAL A 40 21.05 -9.63 -15.52
N SER A 41 20.00 -9.54 -14.71
CA SER A 41 19.29 -8.29 -14.41
C SER A 41 20.20 -7.27 -13.71
N ARG A 42 21.02 -7.70 -12.75
CA ARG A 42 22.00 -6.84 -12.06
C ARG A 42 22.98 -6.13 -13.00
N LYS A 43 23.22 -6.68 -14.18
CA LYS A 43 24.09 -6.05 -15.21
C LYS A 43 23.40 -4.91 -15.95
N LYS A 44 22.07 -4.80 -15.87
CA LYS A 44 21.27 -3.82 -16.63
C LYS A 44 20.42 -2.91 -15.76
N ILE A 45 20.02 -3.37 -14.58
CA ILE A 45 19.13 -2.68 -13.65
C ILE A 45 19.89 -2.50 -12.33
N PRO A 46 19.95 -1.33 -11.73
CA PRO A 46 20.59 -1.11 -10.44
C PRO A 46 20.06 -2.08 -9.38
N GLY A 47 20.94 -2.92 -8.81
CA GLY A 47 20.55 -3.97 -7.86
C GLY A 47 19.69 -5.09 -8.44
N GLY A 48 19.47 -5.14 -9.77
CA GLY A 48 18.65 -6.13 -10.46
C GLY A 48 17.13 -5.93 -10.36
N VAL A 49 16.68 -4.84 -9.75
CA VAL A 49 15.27 -4.58 -9.44
C VAL A 49 14.90 -3.11 -9.67
N ASN A 50 13.61 -2.84 -9.89
CA ASN A 50 13.07 -1.48 -10.05
C ASN A 50 12.49 -0.89 -8.73
N SER A 51 12.65 -1.59 -7.61
CA SER A 51 12.35 -1.08 -6.26
C SER A 51 13.19 -1.85 -5.24
N PRO A 52 13.86 -1.17 -4.26
CA PRO A 52 14.91 -1.76 -3.43
C PRO A 52 14.47 -3.01 -2.65
N VAL A 53 13.27 -3.01 -2.08
CA VAL A 53 12.76 -4.12 -1.26
C VAL A 53 12.63 -5.43 -2.06
N ARG A 54 12.42 -5.35 -3.38
CA ARG A 54 12.30 -6.52 -4.27
C ARG A 54 13.59 -7.32 -4.43
N ALA A 55 14.73 -6.78 -4.00
CA ALA A 55 16.03 -7.46 -4.07
C ALA A 55 16.24 -8.51 -2.95
N PHE A 56 15.33 -8.64 -1.99
CA PHE A 56 15.40 -9.57 -0.83
C PHE A 56 16.64 -9.37 0.05
N GLY A 57 17.30 -8.22 -0.06
CA GLY A 57 18.53 -7.93 0.71
C GLY A 57 18.33 -7.99 2.23
N ALA A 58 17.16 -7.53 2.73
CA ALA A 58 16.85 -7.52 4.16
C ALA A 58 16.65 -8.93 4.77
N VAL A 59 16.39 -9.94 3.94
CA VAL A 59 16.17 -11.33 4.37
C VAL A 59 17.26 -12.28 3.91
N GLY A 60 18.33 -11.75 3.27
CA GLY A 60 19.50 -12.53 2.87
C GLY A 60 19.24 -13.63 1.82
N ARG A 61 18.21 -13.45 0.98
CA ARG A 61 17.84 -14.42 -0.08
C ARG A 61 17.91 -13.78 -1.46
N ILE A 62 17.87 -14.62 -2.48
CA ILE A 62 17.75 -14.20 -3.88
C ILE A 62 16.26 -14.00 -4.20
N PRO A 63 15.89 -12.92 -4.90
CA PRO A 63 14.51 -12.66 -5.24
C PRO A 63 13.96 -13.65 -6.27
N LEU A 64 12.67 -13.98 -6.13
CA LEU A 64 11.95 -14.75 -7.13
C LEU A 64 11.58 -13.89 -8.32
N PHE A 65 11.66 -14.44 -9.53
CA PHE A 65 11.15 -13.82 -10.74
C PHE A 65 9.77 -14.41 -11.05
N ILE A 66 8.75 -13.58 -10.97
CA ILE A 66 7.36 -14.01 -11.10
C ILE A 66 6.97 -14.03 -12.58
N LYS A 67 6.47 -15.17 -13.03
CA LYS A 67 6.01 -15.43 -14.40
C LYS A 67 4.57 -15.03 -14.63
N ASN A 68 3.69 -15.39 -13.69
CA ASN A 68 2.26 -15.05 -13.74
C ASN A 68 1.66 -15.05 -12.33
N ALA A 69 0.43 -14.52 -12.25
CA ALA A 69 -0.33 -14.50 -11.01
C ALA A 69 -1.83 -14.59 -11.30
N LYS A 70 -2.59 -15.28 -10.44
CA LYS A 70 -4.04 -15.42 -10.56
C LYS A 70 -4.68 -15.61 -9.19
N GLY A 71 -5.74 -14.87 -8.90
CA GLY A 71 -6.42 -14.94 -7.60
C GLY A 71 -5.47 -14.56 -6.47
N SER A 72 -5.33 -15.40 -5.47
CA SER A 72 -4.42 -15.26 -4.33
C SER A 72 -3.00 -15.79 -4.58
N HIS A 73 -2.70 -16.31 -5.77
CA HIS A 73 -1.47 -17.04 -6.05
C HIS A 73 -0.58 -16.35 -7.07
N ILE A 74 0.74 -16.48 -6.86
CA ILE A 74 1.79 -16.11 -7.81
C ILE A 74 2.59 -17.36 -8.20
N THR A 75 3.08 -17.41 -9.44
CA THR A 75 3.96 -18.50 -9.92
C THR A 75 5.26 -17.90 -10.44
N ASP A 76 6.39 -18.42 -9.98
CA ASP A 76 7.72 -18.00 -10.43
C ASP A 76 8.15 -18.65 -11.74
N GLU A 77 9.30 -18.22 -12.28
CA GLU A 77 9.87 -18.78 -13.52
C GLU A 77 10.34 -20.22 -13.37
N ASP A 78 10.56 -20.69 -12.15
CA ASP A 78 10.92 -22.06 -11.84
C ASP A 78 9.70 -22.98 -11.72
N GLY A 79 8.47 -22.42 -11.78
CA GLY A 79 7.21 -23.15 -11.72
C GLY A 79 6.67 -23.39 -10.29
N ASN A 80 7.30 -22.79 -9.27
CA ASN A 80 6.75 -22.86 -7.92
C ASN A 80 5.59 -21.90 -7.79
N THR A 81 4.57 -22.29 -7.02
CA THR A 81 3.37 -21.48 -6.75
C THR A 81 3.31 -21.14 -5.27
N TYR A 82 2.91 -19.90 -4.97
CA TYR A 82 2.88 -19.34 -3.61
C TYR A 82 1.54 -18.66 -3.36
N ILE A 83 1.00 -18.77 -2.14
CA ILE A 83 -0.06 -17.89 -1.66
C ILE A 83 0.58 -16.52 -1.37
N ASP A 84 0.07 -15.46 -2.01
CA ASP A 84 0.68 -14.13 -2.01
C ASP A 84 0.02 -13.18 -1.01
N TYR A 85 0.75 -12.86 0.06
CA TYR A 85 0.37 -11.83 1.05
C TYR A 85 1.07 -10.49 0.83
N VAL A 86 1.81 -10.32 -0.27
CA VAL A 86 2.33 -9.01 -0.70
C VAL A 86 1.27 -8.25 -1.51
N CYS A 87 0.43 -8.96 -2.27
CA CYS A 87 -0.66 -8.37 -3.07
C CYS A 87 -0.20 -7.14 -3.88
N SER A 88 0.96 -7.25 -4.54
CA SER A 88 1.61 -6.16 -5.29
C SER A 88 1.89 -4.90 -4.45
N TRP A 89 2.13 -5.04 -3.14
CA TRP A 89 2.31 -3.93 -2.16
C TRP A 89 1.04 -3.12 -1.91
N GLY A 90 -0.12 -3.78 -2.02
CA GLY A 90 -1.41 -3.22 -1.68
C GLY A 90 -2.44 -3.06 -2.79
N PRO A 91 -2.11 -2.87 -4.09
CA PRO A 91 -3.13 -2.77 -5.16
C PRO A 91 -4.07 -3.98 -5.26
N GLY A 92 -3.56 -5.18 -4.98
CA GLY A 92 -4.25 -6.45 -5.22
C GLY A 92 -5.37 -6.79 -4.22
N ILE A 93 -6.26 -5.86 -3.89
CA ILE A 93 -7.38 -6.14 -2.97
C ILE A 93 -8.37 -7.18 -3.53
N LEU A 94 -8.55 -7.23 -4.85
CA LEU A 94 -9.37 -8.22 -5.56
C LEU A 94 -8.58 -9.49 -5.94
N GLY A 95 -7.30 -9.56 -5.53
CA GLY A 95 -6.36 -10.58 -6.01
C GLY A 95 -5.81 -10.26 -7.40
N HIS A 96 -5.04 -11.22 -7.95
CA HIS A 96 -4.40 -11.09 -9.25
C HIS A 96 -5.34 -11.46 -10.39
N ALA A 97 -5.22 -10.74 -11.52
CA ALA A 97 -5.91 -11.02 -12.77
C ALA A 97 -7.44 -11.21 -12.60
N HIS A 98 -8.09 -10.32 -11.85
CA HIS A 98 -9.54 -10.39 -11.66
C HIS A 98 -10.26 -10.34 -13.02
N PRO A 99 -11.14 -11.32 -13.36
CA PRO A 99 -11.66 -11.48 -14.72
C PRO A 99 -12.32 -10.24 -15.30
N GLN A 100 -13.18 -9.56 -14.53
CA GLN A 100 -13.88 -8.36 -14.98
C GLN A 100 -12.93 -7.20 -15.26
N VAL A 101 -11.92 -7.01 -14.40
CA VAL A 101 -10.90 -5.94 -14.59
C VAL A 101 -10.07 -6.23 -15.84
N ILE A 102 -9.62 -7.48 -16.04
CA ILE A 102 -8.84 -7.87 -17.21
C ILE A 102 -9.66 -7.70 -18.49
N GLU A 103 -10.92 -8.14 -18.52
CA GLU A 103 -11.80 -8.00 -19.68
C GLU A 103 -12.02 -6.52 -20.04
N ALA A 104 -12.27 -5.66 -19.04
CA ALA A 104 -12.46 -4.23 -19.26
C ALA A 104 -11.20 -3.56 -19.82
N VAL A 105 -10.02 -3.91 -19.29
CA VAL A 105 -8.73 -3.42 -19.78
C VAL A 105 -8.45 -3.89 -21.20
N GLN A 106 -8.71 -5.16 -21.53
CA GLN A 106 -8.54 -5.70 -22.87
C GLN A 106 -9.43 -4.96 -23.90
N LYS A 107 -10.68 -4.68 -23.56
CA LYS A 107 -11.57 -3.87 -24.40
C LYS A 107 -11.05 -2.44 -24.57
N ALA A 108 -10.61 -1.80 -23.49
CA ALA A 108 -10.08 -0.45 -23.56
C ALA A 108 -8.80 -0.34 -24.40
N CYS A 109 -7.96 -1.38 -24.42
CA CYS A 109 -6.75 -1.40 -25.25
C CYS A 109 -7.07 -1.32 -26.75
N ALA A 110 -8.20 -1.84 -27.18
CA ALA A 110 -8.62 -1.77 -28.59
C ALA A 110 -8.96 -0.34 -29.05
N ASP A 111 -9.36 0.54 -28.13
CA ASP A 111 -9.68 1.94 -28.42
C ASP A 111 -8.45 2.87 -28.42
N GLY A 112 -7.30 2.38 -27.92
CA GLY A 112 -6.04 3.12 -27.81
C GLY A 112 -5.56 3.29 -26.38
N LEU A 113 -4.24 3.46 -26.22
CA LEU A 113 -3.59 3.44 -24.89
C LEU A 113 -3.55 4.81 -24.23
N THR A 114 -3.48 5.90 -25.04
CA THR A 114 -3.40 7.29 -24.55
C THR A 114 -3.77 8.25 -25.64
N PHE A 115 -4.35 9.40 -25.29
CA PHE A 115 -4.87 10.35 -26.28
C PHE A 115 -4.27 11.75 -26.15
N GLY A 116 -3.65 12.10 -24.99
CA GLY A 116 -3.20 13.46 -24.72
C GLY A 116 -4.37 14.47 -24.65
N ALA A 117 -5.56 14.00 -24.36
CA ALA A 117 -6.81 14.76 -24.29
C ALA A 117 -7.71 14.19 -23.18
N PRO A 118 -8.62 15.00 -22.60
CA PRO A 118 -9.55 14.53 -21.58
C PRO A 118 -10.43 13.38 -22.08
N THR A 119 -10.74 12.44 -21.19
CA THR A 119 -11.62 11.30 -21.48
C THR A 119 -12.79 11.24 -20.51
N ARG A 120 -13.89 10.61 -20.96
CA ARG A 120 -15.04 10.35 -20.08
C ARG A 120 -14.67 9.50 -18.86
N LYS A 121 -13.71 8.59 -19.02
CA LYS A 121 -13.26 7.69 -17.94
C LYS A 121 -12.57 8.44 -16.79
N GLU A 122 -11.87 9.54 -17.07
CA GLU A 122 -11.32 10.41 -16.03
C GLU A 122 -12.42 10.99 -15.13
N TYR A 123 -13.53 11.45 -15.75
CA TYR A 123 -14.68 11.94 -15.01
C TYR A 123 -15.34 10.82 -14.18
N GLU A 124 -15.58 9.66 -14.78
CA GLU A 124 -16.22 8.51 -14.10
C GLU A 124 -15.40 8.05 -12.88
N LEU A 125 -14.07 8.01 -13.00
CA LEU A 125 -13.20 7.65 -11.87
C LEU A 125 -13.22 8.74 -10.79
N ALA A 126 -13.14 10.01 -11.18
CA ALA A 126 -13.21 11.13 -10.27
C ALA A 126 -14.55 11.14 -9.48
N GLU A 127 -15.67 10.88 -10.16
CA GLU A 127 -16.99 10.77 -9.54
C GLU A 127 -17.05 9.65 -8.49
N LEU A 128 -16.54 8.44 -8.84
CA LEU A 128 -16.47 7.31 -7.89
C LEU A 128 -15.63 7.63 -6.65
N ILE A 129 -14.51 8.34 -6.81
CA ILE A 129 -13.64 8.73 -5.69
C ILE A 129 -14.35 9.76 -4.80
N CYS A 130 -14.92 10.82 -5.38
CA CYS A 130 -15.62 11.85 -4.62
C CYS A 130 -16.87 11.30 -3.91
N GLU A 131 -17.58 10.37 -4.54
CA GLU A 131 -18.74 9.69 -3.93
C GLU A 131 -18.33 8.79 -2.75
N ALA A 132 -17.19 8.10 -2.85
CA ALA A 132 -16.68 7.24 -1.80
C ALA A 132 -16.14 8.01 -0.59
N MET A 133 -15.57 9.18 -0.83
CA MET A 133 -14.88 10.01 0.18
C MET A 133 -15.39 11.47 0.12
N PRO A 134 -16.46 11.82 0.85
CA PRO A 134 -17.09 13.15 0.76
C PRO A 134 -16.17 14.33 1.13
N SER A 135 -15.07 14.09 1.86
CA SER A 135 -14.03 15.11 2.10
C SER A 135 -13.30 15.54 0.81
N ILE A 136 -13.43 14.75 -0.26
CA ILE A 136 -12.85 15.03 -1.58
C ILE A 136 -13.92 15.62 -2.48
N GLU A 137 -14.02 16.95 -2.52
CA GLU A 137 -14.95 17.66 -3.40
C GLU A 137 -14.40 17.74 -4.84
N LYS A 138 -13.06 17.80 -4.99
CA LYS A 138 -12.35 17.78 -6.27
C LYS A 138 -11.11 16.90 -6.19
N VAL A 139 -10.80 16.21 -7.28
CA VAL A 139 -9.67 15.29 -7.39
C VAL A 139 -8.87 15.53 -8.67
N ARG A 140 -7.55 15.35 -8.60
CA ARG A 140 -6.65 15.37 -9.74
C ARG A 140 -5.92 14.02 -9.85
N LEU A 141 -6.00 13.37 -11.01
CA LEU A 141 -5.32 12.13 -11.29
C LEU A 141 -3.84 12.35 -11.62
N VAL A 142 -2.99 11.45 -11.16
CA VAL A 142 -1.54 11.38 -11.41
C VAL A 142 -1.13 9.91 -11.58
N ASN A 143 0.17 9.61 -11.76
CA ASN A 143 0.60 8.23 -12.10
C ASN A 143 1.17 7.46 -10.90
N SER A 144 1.54 8.11 -9.81
CA SER A 144 2.15 7.47 -8.64
C SER A 144 1.80 8.16 -7.34
N GLY A 145 1.90 7.42 -6.22
CA GLY A 145 1.73 7.98 -4.89
C GLY A 145 2.72 9.12 -4.60
N THR A 146 3.94 9.03 -5.11
CA THR A 146 4.94 10.13 -5.02
C THR A 146 4.45 11.40 -5.69
N GLU A 147 3.89 11.31 -6.89
CA GLU A 147 3.30 12.48 -7.57
C GLU A 147 2.11 13.04 -6.79
N ALA A 148 1.27 12.16 -6.23
CA ALA A 148 0.11 12.57 -5.44
C ALA A 148 0.51 13.36 -4.19
N THR A 149 1.42 12.84 -3.38
CA THR A 149 1.88 13.48 -2.14
C THR A 149 2.67 14.75 -2.42
N MET A 150 3.58 14.74 -3.39
CA MET A 150 4.31 15.93 -3.84
C MET A 150 3.36 17.05 -4.28
N SER A 151 2.32 16.70 -5.03
CA SER A 151 1.35 17.66 -5.55
C SER A 151 0.41 18.18 -4.46
N ALA A 152 -0.05 17.32 -3.55
CA ALA A 152 -0.87 17.72 -2.40
C ALA A 152 -0.12 18.71 -1.51
N ILE A 153 1.15 18.44 -1.19
CA ILE A 153 1.99 19.35 -0.38
C ILE A 153 2.19 20.69 -1.11
N ARG A 154 2.49 20.66 -2.42
CA ARG A 154 2.61 21.89 -3.19
C ARG A 154 1.31 22.70 -3.18
N THR A 155 0.17 22.03 -3.28
CA THR A 155 -1.14 22.67 -3.25
C THR A 155 -1.44 23.29 -1.88
N ALA A 156 -1.14 22.57 -0.78
CA ALA A 156 -1.29 23.06 0.57
C ALA A 156 -0.41 24.31 0.83
N ARG A 157 0.84 24.30 0.36
CA ARG A 157 1.72 25.48 0.41
C ARG A 157 1.16 26.65 -0.40
N GLY A 158 0.69 26.39 -1.62
CA GLY A 158 0.09 27.41 -2.49
C GLY A 158 -1.23 27.97 -1.95
N TYR A 159 -1.99 27.16 -1.21
CA TYR A 159 -3.23 27.60 -0.56
C TYR A 159 -2.96 28.46 0.68
N THR A 160 -2.07 28.02 1.57
CA THR A 160 -1.79 28.68 2.84
C THR A 160 -0.79 29.84 2.74
N GLY A 161 0.03 29.90 1.67
CA GLY A 161 1.15 30.82 1.55
C GLY A 161 2.30 30.53 2.53
N ARG A 162 2.39 29.31 3.07
CA ARG A 162 3.38 28.92 4.08
C ARG A 162 4.31 27.85 3.54
N ASP A 163 5.52 27.72 4.11
CA ASP A 163 6.57 26.87 3.56
C ASP A 163 6.75 25.51 4.28
N TYR A 164 6.56 25.49 5.61
CA TYR A 164 6.85 24.30 6.40
C TYR A 164 5.74 23.24 6.29
N ILE A 165 6.15 21.98 6.36
CA ILE A 165 5.25 20.83 6.53
C ILE A 165 5.74 19.98 7.70
N ILE A 166 4.80 19.31 8.37
CA ILE A 166 5.11 18.28 9.36
C ILE A 166 4.77 16.92 8.74
N LYS A 167 5.71 15.98 8.82
CA LYS A 167 5.50 14.55 8.58
C LYS A 167 5.88 13.75 9.83
N PHE A 168 5.63 12.45 9.82
CA PHE A 168 5.93 11.60 10.97
C PHE A 168 7.10 10.65 10.70
N LYS A 169 7.92 10.43 11.73
CA LYS A 169 8.99 9.42 11.73
C LYS A 169 8.37 8.05 11.43
N GLY A 170 8.94 7.34 10.46
CA GLY A 170 8.42 6.04 10.01
C GLY A 170 7.33 6.10 8.96
N ASN A 171 6.65 7.23 8.74
CA ASN A 171 5.73 7.39 7.61
C ASN A 171 6.49 7.60 6.29
N TYR A 172 6.02 6.95 5.23
CA TYR A 172 6.57 7.09 3.88
C TYR A 172 5.55 7.73 2.94
N HIS A 173 5.97 8.81 2.29
CA HIS A 173 5.12 9.60 1.41
C HIS A 173 5.72 9.72 -0.01
N GLY A 174 6.32 8.65 -0.51
CA GLY A 174 7.03 8.67 -1.79
C GLY A 174 8.47 9.20 -1.68
N HIS A 175 9.12 9.30 -2.84
CA HIS A 175 10.56 9.59 -2.94
C HIS A 175 10.87 10.97 -3.52
N SER A 176 9.98 11.94 -3.35
CA SER A 176 10.30 13.34 -3.64
C SER A 176 11.32 13.87 -2.64
N ASP A 177 12.31 14.65 -3.09
CA ASP A 177 13.45 15.08 -2.29
C ASP A 177 13.08 15.70 -0.93
N GLY A 178 12.04 16.54 -0.92
CA GLY A 178 11.56 17.18 0.31
C GLY A 178 10.93 16.22 1.34
N LEU A 179 10.67 14.96 0.96
CA LEU A 179 10.08 13.93 1.82
C LEU A 179 11.08 12.83 2.23
N LEU A 180 12.26 12.79 1.59
CA LEU A 180 13.37 11.91 1.95
C LEU A 180 14.16 12.52 3.11
N VAL A 181 13.52 12.55 4.27
CA VAL A 181 14.02 13.21 5.47
C VAL A 181 13.76 12.35 6.70
N LYS A 182 14.74 12.35 7.62
CA LYS A 182 14.63 11.75 8.96
C LYS A 182 14.89 12.79 10.05
N ALA A 183 14.44 12.52 11.27
CA ALA A 183 14.76 13.34 12.43
C ALA A 183 16.27 13.32 12.67
N GLY A 184 16.85 14.50 12.91
CA GLY A 184 18.25 14.62 13.33
C GLY A 184 18.47 14.06 14.75
N SER A 185 19.71 13.69 15.09
CA SER A 185 20.06 13.02 16.34
C SER A 185 19.95 13.92 17.59
N ALA A 186 19.80 15.22 17.45
CA ALA A 186 19.87 16.17 18.59
C ALA A 186 18.55 16.88 18.94
N ALA A 187 17.57 16.92 18.03
CA ALA A 187 16.24 17.50 18.27
C ALA A 187 15.28 17.18 17.14
N LEU A 188 13.96 17.18 17.40
CA LEU A 188 12.89 17.07 16.40
C LEU A 188 12.96 18.18 15.32
N THR A 189 13.66 19.27 15.61
CA THR A 189 13.79 20.46 14.77
C THR A 189 14.84 20.37 13.67
N THR A 190 15.75 19.37 13.73
CA THR A 190 16.80 19.20 12.73
C THR A 190 16.44 18.11 11.72
N SER A 191 16.02 18.51 10.53
CA SER A 191 15.73 17.61 9.43
C SER A 191 16.99 17.28 8.64
N VAL A 192 17.33 15.99 8.55
CA VAL A 192 18.52 15.49 7.84
C VAL A 192 18.10 14.69 6.63
N PRO A 193 18.70 14.92 5.44
CA PRO A 193 18.43 14.08 4.28
C PRO A 193 18.66 12.59 4.58
N ASP A 194 17.72 11.75 4.13
CA ASP A 194 17.75 10.29 4.30
C ASP A 194 18.26 9.55 3.06
N SER A 195 18.66 10.29 2.05
CA SER A 195 19.23 9.76 0.82
C SER A 195 20.41 10.60 0.34
N SER A 196 21.44 9.93 -0.15
CA SER A 196 22.50 10.60 -0.91
C SER A 196 21.90 11.29 -2.13
N GLY A 197 22.40 12.47 -2.45
CA GLY A 197 21.94 13.29 -3.58
C GLY A 197 20.80 14.25 -3.23
N VAL A 198 20.22 14.20 -2.04
CA VAL A 198 19.24 15.17 -1.57
C VAL A 198 19.95 16.31 -0.83
N PRO A 199 19.93 17.56 -1.37
CA PRO A 199 20.53 18.70 -0.70
C PRO A 199 19.78 19.06 0.60
N ALA A 200 20.49 19.48 1.66
CA ALA A 200 19.87 19.90 2.91
C ALA A 200 18.85 21.05 2.73
N SER A 201 19.05 21.89 1.71
CA SER A 201 18.09 22.96 1.35
C SER A 201 16.72 22.45 0.93
N TYR A 202 16.60 21.23 0.42
CA TYR A 202 15.30 20.62 0.05
C TYR A 202 14.53 20.09 1.26
N THR A 203 15.24 19.65 2.29
CA THR A 203 14.61 19.06 3.50
C THR A 203 14.36 20.05 4.61
N LYS A 204 14.99 21.24 4.59
CA LYS A 204 14.94 22.24 5.69
C LYS A 204 13.52 22.67 6.09
N ASN A 205 12.56 22.62 5.16
CA ASN A 205 11.17 23.01 5.39
C ASN A 205 10.25 21.81 5.69
N THR A 206 10.83 20.63 5.96
CA THR A 206 10.10 19.43 6.33
C THR A 206 10.44 19.05 7.76
N LEU A 207 9.52 19.30 8.68
CA LEU A 207 9.66 18.97 10.10
C LEU A 207 9.21 17.52 10.33
N VAL A 208 9.83 16.83 11.29
CA VAL A 208 9.55 15.42 11.58
C VAL A 208 9.07 15.29 13.01
N ALA A 209 7.78 14.97 13.19
CA ALA A 209 7.18 14.64 14.47
C ALA A 209 7.25 13.12 14.74
N LEU A 210 6.96 12.71 15.97
CA LEU A 210 6.81 11.31 16.34
C LEU A 210 5.35 10.87 16.12
N TYR A 211 5.17 9.70 15.49
CA TYR A 211 3.83 9.13 15.29
C TYR A 211 3.26 8.67 16.64
N ASN A 212 1.98 8.92 16.88
CA ASN A 212 1.31 8.62 18.15
C ASN A 212 1.81 9.44 19.37
N ASP A 213 2.44 10.59 19.15
CA ASP A 213 2.95 11.51 20.16
C ASP A 213 2.43 12.94 19.89
N GLU A 214 1.41 13.36 20.65
CA GLU A 214 0.75 14.66 20.53
C GLU A 214 1.67 15.80 20.93
N ASP A 215 2.53 15.59 21.93
CA ASP A 215 3.42 16.62 22.47
C ASP A 215 4.49 17.00 21.43
N SER A 216 5.00 16.02 20.67
CA SER A 216 5.95 16.29 19.58
C SER A 216 5.34 17.17 18.48
N VAL A 217 4.09 16.96 18.15
CA VAL A 217 3.37 17.77 17.15
C VAL A 217 3.11 19.17 17.70
N ARG A 218 2.63 19.27 18.94
CA ARG A 218 2.33 20.56 19.59
C ARG A 218 3.58 21.43 19.69
N ALA A 219 4.71 20.86 20.09
CA ALA A 219 5.97 21.58 20.18
C ALA A 219 6.39 22.19 18.83
N LEU A 220 6.27 21.44 17.73
CA LEU A 220 6.58 21.94 16.38
C LEU A 220 5.58 23.01 15.92
N MET A 221 4.27 22.83 16.21
CA MET A 221 3.26 23.81 15.84
C MET A 221 3.43 25.14 16.57
N GLU A 222 3.87 25.12 17.84
CA GLU A 222 4.19 26.34 18.61
C GLU A 222 5.48 27.00 18.13
N GLU A 223 6.55 26.23 17.91
CA GLU A 223 7.84 26.74 17.45
C GLU A 223 7.74 27.40 16.08
N TYR A 224 6.96 26.79 15.15
CA TYR A 224 6.76 27.29 13.78
C TYR A 224 5.39 27.91 13.58
N LYS A 225 4.86 28.57 14.62
CA LYS A 225 3.52 29.19 14.61
C LYS A 225 3.32 30.09 13.40
N GLY A 226 2.24 29.84 12.66
CA GLY A 226 1.89 30.60 11.46
C GLY A 226 2.76 30.27 10.22
N GLN A 227 3.68 29.33 10.29
CA GLN A 227 4.56 28.97 9.17
C GLN A 227 4.29 27.57 8.62
N VAL A 228 3.57 26.70 9.36
CA VAL A 228 3.24 25.34 8.92
C VAL A 228 2.09 25.36 7.93
N ALA A 229 2.34 24.95 6.70
CA ALA A 229 1.35 24.81 5.63
C ALA A 229 0.45 23.59 5.84
N ALA A 230 1.04 22.45 6.19
CA ALA A 230 0.32 21.20 6.31
C ALA A 230 0.97 20.24 7.31
N ILE A 231 0.13 19.34 7.85
CA ILE A 231 0.54 18.08 8.46
C ILE A 231 0.12 16.96 7.49
N ILE A 232 1.08 16.10 7.07
CA ILE A 232 0.81 14.90 6.28
C ILE A 232 1.04 13.66 7.13
N VAL A 233 0.09 12.73 7.12
CA VAL A 233 0.10 11.51 7.95
C VAL A 233 -0.46 10.32 7.22
N GLU A 234 0.14 9.14 7.36
CA GLU A 234 -0.53 7.88 7.10
C GLU A 234 -1.51 7.62 8.27
N PRO A 235 -2.84 7.61 8.06
CA PRO A 235 -3.80 7.42 9.16
C PRO A 235 -3.66 6.07 9.87
N VAL A 236 -3.15 5.05 9.15
CA VAL A 236 -2.52 3.85 9.71
C VAL A 236 -1.15 3.77 9.07
N ALA A 237 -0.10 3.88 9.86
CA ALA A 237 1.25 3.76 9.32
C ALA A 237 1.51 2.31 8.86
N ALA A 238 1.85 2.13 7.58
CA ALA A 238 2.03 0.82 6.97
C ALA A 238 3.38 0.67 6.23
N ASN A 239 4.30 1.63 6.45
CA ASN A 239 5.68 1.62 5.93
C ASN A 239 6.74 1.48 7.03
N MET A 240 6.30 1.23 8.27
CA MET A 240 7.15 0.81 9.41
C MET A 240 6.59 -0.49 10.04
N GLY A 241 6.02 -1.37 9.20
CA GLY A 241 5.07 -2.38 9.59
C GLY A 241 3.67 -1.78 9.73
N VAL A 242 2.74 -2.48 10.34
CA VAL A 242 1.37 -1.97 10.57
C VAL A 242 1.29 -1.38 11.96
N VAL A 243 1.22 -0.05 12.06
CA VAL A 243 1.09 0.68 13.34
C VAL A 243 -0.18 1.53 13.31
N PRO A 244 -1.26 1.08 13.98
CA PRO A 244 -2.49 1.86 14.08
C PRO A 244 -2.30 3.14 14.91
N PRO A 245 -3.12 4.17 14.66
CA PRO A 245 -3.11 5.37 15.48
C PRO A 245 -3.63 5.05 16.88
N LYS A 246 -3.02 5.64 17.92
CA LYS A 246 -3.59 5.65 19.27
C LYS A 246 -4.97 6.33 19.25
N LYS A 247 -5.84 5.90 20.16
CA LYS A 247 -7.16 6.52 20.29
C LYS A 247 -7.04 8.03 20.54
N GLY A 248 -7.69 8.81 19.70
CA GLY A 248 -7.69 10.28 19.79
C GLY A 248 -6.61 10.97 18.96
N PHE A 249 -5.53 10.29 18.56
CA PHE A 249 -4.41 10.92 17.86
C PHE A 249 -4.82 11.60 16.53
N LEU A 250 -5.61 10.95 15.69
CA LEU A 250 -6.06 11.56 14.43
C LEU A 250 -7.03 12.73 14.67
N GLN A 251 -7.88 12.65 15.71
CA GLN A 251 -8.73 13.77 16.10
C GLN A 251 -7.89 14.95 16.60
N PHE A 252 -6.87 14.69 17.42
CA PHE A 252 -5.92 15.72 17.82
C PHE A 252 -5.25 16.40 16.62
N LEU A 253 -4.82 15.63 15.59
CA LEU A 253 -4.24 16.20 14.36
C LEU A 253 -5.26 17.09 13.61
N ARG A 254 -6.54 16.68 13.57
CA ARG A 254 -7.61 17.49 12.99
C ARG A 254 -7.81 18.79 13.75
N ASP A 255 -7.83 18.72 15.07
CA ASP A 255 -8.09 19.90 15.91
C ASP A 255 -6.93 20.89 15.87
N ILE A 256 -5.70 20.44 16.02
CA ILE A 256 -4.52 21.31 16.00
C ILE A 256 -4.32 21.96 14.61
N THR A 257 -4.61 21.25 13.52
CA THR A 257 -4.53 21.84 12.17
C THR A 257 -5.57 22.92 11.97
N LYS A 258 -6.78 22.76 12.50
CA LYS A 258 -7.82 23.80 12.50
C LYS A 258 -7.40 25.00 13.34
N GLU A 259 -6.88 24.78 14.53
CA GLU A 259 -6.43 25.82 15.46
C GLU A 259 -5.37 26.74 14.82
N TYR A 260 -4.38 26.13 14.12
CA TYR A 260 -3.28 26.87 13.50
C TYR A 260 -3.54 27.28 12.05
N GLY A 261 -4.69 26.93 11.48
CA GLY A 261 -5.03 27.21 10.08
C GLY A 261 -4.08 26.51 9.10
N SER A 262 -3.66 25.30 9.42
CA SER A 262 -2.84 24.40 8.57
C SER A 262 -3.73 23.38 7.89
N VAL A 263 -3.28 22.81 6.76
CA VAL A 263 -3.99 21.77 6.02
C VAL A 263 -3.67 20.40 6.63
N LEU A 264 -4.67 19.59 6.93
CA LEU A 264 -4.50 18.18 7.26
C LEU A 264 -4.55 17.34 5.99
N ILE A 265 -3.47 16.61 5.67
CA ILE A 265 -3.38 15.72 4.53
C ILE A 265 -3.34 14.27 5.05
N PHE A 266 -4.35 13.46 4.71
CA PHE A 266 -4.28 12.01 4.90
C PHE A 266 -3.62 11.37 3.70
N ASP A 267 -2.49 10.70 3.94
CA ASP A 267 -1.90 9.82 2.94
C ASP A 267 -2.60 8.45 3.01
N GLU A 268 -3.60 8.30 2.17
CA GLU A 268 -4.38 7.07 2.02
C GLU A 268 -3.94 6.25 0.79
N VAL A 269 -2.71 6.36 0.36
CA VAL A 269 -2.17 5.54 -0.73
C VAL A 269 -2.23 4.05 -0.41
N ILE A 270 -2.11 3.65 0.87
CA ILE A 270 -2.31 2.26 1.31
C ILE A 270 -3.72 2.04 1.84
N THR A 271 -4.22 2.92 2.70
CA THR A 271 -5.46 2.71 3.45
C THR A 271 -6.73 3.02 2.67
N GLY A 272 -6.64 3.88 1.66
CA GLY A 272 -7.77 4.25 0.80
C GLY A 272 -8.34 3.04 0.06
N PHE A 273 -9.65 2.83 0.13
CA PHE A 273 -10.36 1.66 -0.38
C PHE A 273 -9.87 0.30 0.16
N ARG A 274 -8.97 0.30 1.15
CA ARG A 274 -8.52 -0.94 1.80
C ARG A 274 -9.17 -1.19 3.15
N LEU A 275 -9.29 -0.16 3.98
CA LEU A 275 -9.91 -0.25 5.31
C LEU A 275 -11.42 -0.02 5.27
N GLY A 276 -12.02 -0.04 4.09
CA GLY A 276 -13.40 0.21 3.78
C GLY A 276 -13.49 1.00 2.47
N TYR A 277 -14.67 1.10 1.88
CA TYR A 277 -14.87 1.84 0.62
C TYR A 277 -14.56 3.34 0.78
N GLY A 278 -14.81 3.91 1.96
CA GLY A 278 -14.46 5.29 2.32
C GLY A 278 -13.06 5.47 2.93
N GLY A 279 -12.21 4.45 2.92
CA GLY A 279 -10.83 4.51 3.45
C GLY A 279 -10.75 4.63 4.97
N ALA A 280 -9.57 5.00 5.46
CA ALA A 280 -9.31 5.20 6.88
C ALA A 280 -10.07 6.40 7.44
N GLN A 281 -10.28 7.45 6.67
CA GLN A 281 -11.05 8.62 7.09
C GLN A 281 -12.48 8.25 7.51
N ALA A 282 -13.14 7.36 6.78
CA ALA A 282 -14.46 6.86 7.16
C ALA A 282 -14.39 5.92 8.39
N LEU A 283 -13.38 5.05 8.45
CA LEU A 283 -13.18 4.13 9.57
C LEU A 283 -13.00 4.87 10.91
N PHE A 284 -12.23 5.96 10.91
CA PHE A 284 -11.94 6.75 12.12
C PHE A 284 -12.89 7.94 12.32
N GLY A 285 -13.74 8.26 11.36
CA GLY A 285 -14.66 9.40 11.41
C GLY A 285 -13.93 10.75 11.39
N ILE A 286 -12.80 10.85 10.70
CA ILE A 286 -11.99 12.08 10.60
C ILE A 286 -12.00 12.59 9.16
N GLU A 287 -12.38 13.83 8.95
CA GLU A 287 -12.37 14.49 7.66
C GLU A 287 -11.09 15.33 7.48
N PRO A 288 -10.12 14.87 6.67
CA PRO A 288 -8.96 15.69 6.31
C PRO A 288 -9.35 16.81 5.34
N ASP A 289 -8.47 17.80 5.16
CA ASP A 289 -8.65 18.84 4.15
C ASP A 289 -8.24 18.37 2.76
N MET A 290 -7.26 17.46 2.71
CA MET A 290 -6.80 16.81 1.48
C MET A 290 -6.50 15.33 1.74
N THR A 291 -6.62 14.52 0.69
CA THR A 291 -6.30 13.08 0.70
C THR A 291 -5.45 12.74 -0.52
N THR A 292 -4.44 11.89 -0.33
CA THR A 292 -3.71 11.26 -1.43
C THR A 292 -4.10 9.80 -1.54
N LEU A 293 -4.29 9.33 -2.77
CA LEU A 293 -4.74 7.99 -3.11
C LEU A 293 -3.79 7.37 -4.14
N GLY A 294 -3.74 6.04 -4.18
CA GLY A 294 -2.96 5.30 -5.16
C GLY A 294 -3.31 3.81 -5.11
N LYS A 295 -2.36 2.97 -5.52
CA LYS A 295 -2.48 1.51 -5.38
C LYS A 295 -3.83 0.95 -5.87
N ILE A 296 -4.81 0.75 -4.98
CA ILE A 296 -6.12 0.15 -5.28
C ILE A 296 -6.86 0.93 -6.37
N ILE A 297 -6.83 2.28 -6.34
CA ILE A 297 -7.54 3.09 -7.34
C ILE A 297 -7.00 2.91 -8.76
N GLY A 298 -5.82 2.31 -8.91
CA GLY A 298 -5.24 1.98 -10.21
C GLY A 298 -5.61 0.58 -10.72
N GLY A 299 -6.23 -0.27 -9.90
CA GLY A 299 -6.62 -1.63 -10.30
C GLY A 299 -5.44 -2.49 -10.78
N GLY A 300 -4.22 -2.22 -10.29
CA GLY A 300 -2.97 -2.85 -10.74
C GLY A 300 -2.18 -2.04 -11.76
N MET A 301 -2.73 -0.94 -12.29
CA MET A 301 -2.06 -0.02 -13.23
C MET A 301 -1.45 1.19 -12.51
N PRO A 302 -0.44 1.86 -13.13
CA PRO A 302 0.13 3.09 -12.59
C PRO A 302 -0.91 4.23 -12.60
N LEU A 303 -1.53 4.47 -11.46
CA LEU A 303 -2.49 5.53 -11.24
C LEU A 303 -2.52 5.89 -9.75
N ALA A 304 -2.59 7.18 -9.49
CA ALA A 304 -2.79 7.76 -8.17
C ALA A 304 -3.63 9.04 -8.31
N ALA A 305 -3.99 9.65 -7.18
CA ALA A 305 -4.74 10.88 -7.15
C ALA A 305 -4.44 11.68 -5.89
N TYR A 306 -4.68 12.98 -5.96
CA TYR A 306 -4.81 13.84 -4.79
C TYR A 306 -6.06 14.69 -4.94
N GLY A 307 -6.74 14.92 -3.84
CA GLY A 307 -7.98 15.68 -3.84
C GLY A 307 -8.26 16.27 -2.47
N GLY A 308 -9.36 16.97 -2.33
CA GLY A 308 -9.78 17.59 -1.09
C GLY A 308 -10.83 18.66 -1.31
N LYS A 309 -10.94 19.59 -0.37
CA LYS A 309 -11.88 20.71 -0.44
C LYS A 309 -11.71 21.52 -1.73
N ALA A 310 -12.82 21.94 -2.33
CA ALA A 310 -12.82 22.69 -3.59
C ALA A 310 -11.96 23.95 -3.52
N GLU A 311 -12.04 24.71 -2.42
CA GLU A 311 -11.27 25.95 -2.21
C GLU A 311 -9.74 25.73 -2.23
N ILE A 312 -9.28 24.55 -1.81
CA ILE A 312 -7.87 24.17 -1.84
C ILE A 312 -7.51 23.69 -3.26
N MET A 313 -8.33 22.82 -3.84
CA MET A 313 -8.07 22.24 -5.15
C MET A 313 -8.18 23.25 -6.30
N ASP A 314 -8.94 24.34 -6.12
CA ASP A 314 -9.03 25.47 -7.07
C ASP A 314 -7.73 26.29 -7.17
N LYS A 315 -6.76 26.04 -6.28
CA LYS A 315 -5.40 26.57 -6.45
C LYS A 315 -4.58 25.84 -7.52
N VAL A 316 -5.03 24.67 -7.98
CA VAL A 316 -4.32 23.87 -8.99
C VAL A 316 -4.60 24.42 -10.39
N SER A 317 -3.54 24.56 -11.19
CA SER A 317 -3.64 25.00 -12.60
C SER A 317 -4.54 24.03 -13.42
N PRO A 318 -5.36 24.55 -14.38
CA PRO A 318 -5.40 25.91 -14.91
C PRO A 318 -6.25 26.90 -14.09
N GLN A 319 -6.98 26.45 -13.07
CA GLN A 319 -7.86 27.30 -12.25
C GLN A 319 -7.04 28.28 -11.39
N GLY A 320 -5.96 27.79 -10.77
CA GLY A 320 -5.09 28.56 -9.89
C GLY A 320 -3.61 28.48 -10.31
N PRO A 321 -2.71 29.08 -9.50
CA PRO A 321 -1.30 29.21 -9.86
C PRO A 321 -0.43 27.97 -9.53
N VAL A 322 -0.96 26.96 -8.86
CA VAL A 322 -0.19 25.78 -8.46
C VAL A 322 -0.05 24.82 -9.64
N TYR A 323 1.14 24.72 -10.19
CA TYR A 323 1.39 23.89 -11.37
C TYR A 323 1.50 22.41 -11.06
N GLN A 324 0.78 21.59 -11.85
CA GLN A 324 0.91 20.15 -11.94
C GLN A 324 0.53 19.70 -13.35
N ALA A 325 1.30 18.78 -13.94
CA ALA A 325 1.02 18.20 -15.25
C ALA A 325 1.53 16.75 -15.29
N GLY A 326 0.96 15.95 -16.18
CA GLY A 326 1.38 14.57 -16.42
C GLY A 326 0.85 14.06 -17.75
N THR A 327 1.73 13.70 -18.68
CA THR A 327 1.37 13.23 -20.03
C THR A 327 0.40 12.04 -19.99
N LEU A 328 0.62 11.11 -19.05
CA LEU A 328 -0.17 9.88 -18.90
C LEU A 328 -1.18 9.91 -17.76
N SER A 329 -1.30 11.05 -17.05
CA SER A 329 -2.30 11.23 -16.00
C SER A 329 -3.70 11.05 -16.57
N GLY A 330 -4.49 10.15 -15.99
CA GLY A 330 -5.85 9.86 -16.46
C GLY A 330 -5.91 9.05 -17.75
N ASN A 331 -4.83 8.34 -18.13
CA ASN A 331 -4.86 7.50 -19.34
C ASN A 331 -5.99 6.46 -19.30
N PRO A 332 -6.58 6.11 -20.48
CA PRO A 332 -7.80 5.30 -20.54
C PRO A 332 -7.63 3.89 -19.99
N ILE A 333 -6.45 3.34 -19.97
CA ILE A 333 -6.20 1.98 -19.50
C ILE A 333 -6.20 1.93 -17.98
N ALA A 334 -5.44 2.82 -17.33
CA ALA A 334 -5.35 2.88 -15.88
C ALA A 334 -6.69 3.33 -15.25
N THR A 335 -7.38 4.31 -15.86
CA THR A 335 -8.71 4.72 -15.40
C THR A 335 -9.75 3.61 -15.56
N THR A 336 -9.70 2.82 -16.65
CA THR A 336 -10.60 1.65 -16.82
C THR A 336 -10.38 0.62 -15.72
N ALA A 337 -9.11 0.25 -15.44
CA ALA A 337 -8.80 -0.71 -14.38
C ALA A 337 -9.28 -0.19 -13.01
N GLY A 338 -9.06 1.09 -12.72
CA GLY A 338 -9.51 1.73 -11.49
C GLY A 338 -11.03 1.75 -11.35
N ILE A 339 -11.75 2.18 -12.39
CA ILE A 339 -13.22 2.22 -12.41
C ILE A 339 -13.81 0.83 -12.11
N GLU A 340 -13.35 -0.21 -12.81
CA GLU A 340 -13.88 -1.56 -12.60
C GLU A 340 -13.56 -2.07 -11.20
N THR A 341 -12.34 -1.81 -10.69
CA THR A 341 -11.97 -2.17 -9.33
C THR A 341 -12.87 -1.50 -8.29
N LEU A 342 -13.10 -0.19 -8.39
CA LEU A 342 -13.94 0.54 -7.45
C LEU A 342 -15.42 0.15 -7.56
N ARG A 343 -15.92 -0.13 -8.77
CA ARG A 343 -17.29 -0.63 -8.97
C ARG A 343 -17.51 -1.99 -8.31
N ILE A 344 -16.55 -2.91 -8.46
CA ILE A 344 -16.61 -4.22 -7.80
C ILE A 344 -16.61 -4.04 -6.27
N LEU A 345 -15.71 -3.24 -5.72
CA LEU A 345 -15.66 -2.99 -4.28
C LEU A 345 -16.94 -2.33 -3.75
N LYS A 346 -17.55 -1.43 -4.52
CA LYS A 346 -18.83 -0.79 -4.19
C LYS A 346 -19.99 -1.80 -4.18
N ALA A 347 -19.98 -2.72 -5.14
CA ALA A 347 -21.04 -3.74 -5.29
C ALA A 347 -20.91 -4.87 -4.25
N HIS A 348 -19.72 -5.07 -3.68
CA HIS A 348 -19.37 -6.18 -2.79
C HIS A 348 -18.80 -5.69 -1.44
N PRO A 349 -19.59 -4.97 -0.62
CA PRO A 349 -19.12 -4.48 0.69
C PRO A 349 -18.75 -5.63 1.65
N GLU A 350 -19.28 -6.83 1.46
CA GLU A 350 -18.95 -8.04 2.23
C GLU A 350 -17.49 -8.44 2.11
N TYR A 351 -16.78 -8.05 1.05
CA TYR A 351 -15.34 -8.33 0.91
C TYR A 351 -14.52 -7.74 2.06
N TYR A 352 -14.89 -6.55 2.56
CA TYR A 352 -14.17 -5.92 3.68
C TYR A 352 -14.28 -6.74 4.96
N THR A 353 -15.45 -7.31 5.25
CA THR A 353 -15.66 -8.21 6.40
C THR A 353 -14.87 -9.50 6.21
N GLN A 354 -14.95 -10.12 5.02
CA GLN A 354 -14.22 -11.34 4.69
C GLN A 354 -12.71 -11.20 4.87
N ILE A 355 -12.09 -10.14 4.31
CA ILE A 355 -10.64 -9.95 4.37
C ILE A 355 -10.16 -9.56 5.78
N ASP A 356 -10.97 -8.88 6.57
CA ASP A 356 -10.69 -8.58 7.98
C ASP A 356 -10.72 -9.84 8.84
N GLU A 357 -11.75 -10.69 8.67
CA GLU A 357 -11.85 -11.97 9.39
C GLU A 357 -10.71 -12.92 9.03
N SER A 358 -10.33 -12.98 7.75
CA SER A 358 -9.17 -13.76 7.29
C SER A 358 -7.86 -13.27 7.91
N ALA A 359 -7.65 -11.95 7.95
CA ALA A 359 -6.48 -11.35 8.58
C ALA A 359 -6.43 -11.63 10.09
N LYS A 360 -7.58 -11.61 10.78
CA LYS A 360 -7.69 -11.97 12.20
C LYS A 360 -7.32 -13.42 12.46
N GLN A 361 -7.74 -14.36 11.60
CA GLN A 361 -7.37 -15.78 11.73
C GLN A 361 -5.84 -15.97 11.64
N ILE A 362 -5.19 -15.34 10.66
CA ILE A 362 -3.73 -15.38 10.52
C ILE A 362 -3.04 -14.74 11.72
N ALA A 363 -3.49 -13.56 12.15
CA ALA A 363 -2.95 -12.87 13.32
C ALA A 363 -3.08 -13.72 14.59
N GLN A 364 -4.20 -14.43 14.77
CA GLN A 364 -4.40 -15.32 15.90
C GLN A 364 -3.49 -16.56 15.83
N ALA A 365 -3.29 -17.14 14.64
CA ALA A 365 -2.35 -18.26 14.46
C ALA A 365 -0.91 -17.86 14.83
N LEU A 366 -0.47 -16.65 14.43
CA LEU A 366 0.84 -16.12 14.80
C LEU A 366 0.99 -15.94 16.31
N ARG A 367 -0.04 -15.38 16.99
CA ARG A 367 -0.03 -15.21 18.47
C ARG A 367 -0.02 -16.55 19.19
N ASN A 368 -0.80 -17.52 18.73
CA ASN A 368 -0.85 -18.87 19.31
C ASN A 368 0.51 -19.56 19.20
N TRP A 369 1.11 -19.55 17.99
CA TRP A 369 2.45 -20.08 17.76
C TRP A 369 3.48 -19.43 18.70
N ALA A 370 3.47 -18.11 18.81
CA ALA A 370 4.41 -17.39 19.67
C ALA A 370 4.24 -17.78 21.15
N GLY A 371 3.00 -17.92 21.64
CA GLY A 371 2.71 -18.36 23.00
C GLY A 371 3.16 -19.80 23.27
N GLU A 372 2.86 -20.74 22.37
CA GLU A 372 3.25 -22.14 22.48
C GLU A 372 4.77 -22.34 22.46
N LYS A 373 5.45 -21.60 21.55
CA LYS A 373 6.92 -21.68 21.39
C LYS A 373 7.68 -20.76 22.35
N LYS A 374 6.96 -19.95 23.16
CA LYS A 374 7.55 -18.92 24.04
C LYS A 374 8.51 -18.00 23.29
N ARG A 375 8.11 -17.54 22.11
CA ARG A 375 8.88 -16.63 21.27
C ARG A 375 8.35 -15.20 21.41
N PRO A 376 9.24 -14.17 21.48
CA PRO A 376 8.81 -12.79 21.47
C PRO A 376 8.15 -12.46 20.11
N LEU A 377 6.88 -12.04 20.16
CA LEU A 377 6.13 -11.64 18.98
C LEU A 377 4.99 -10.70 19.34
N GLN A 378 4.94 -9.54 18.69
CA GLN A 378 3.79 -8.66 18.67
C GLN A 378 3.13 -8.72 17.29
N VAL A 379 1.82 -8.81 17.25
CA VAL A 379 1.07 -8.85 15.97
C VAL A 379 0.07 -7.70 15.97
N ASN A 380 0.35 -6.69 15.14
CA ASN A 380 -0.60 -5.63 14.86
C ASN A 380 -1.46 -6.01 13.66
N GLN A 381 -2.76 -5.73 13.73
CA GLN A 381 -3.72 -6.00 12.66
C GLN A 381 -4.82 -4.94 12.68
N ILE A 382 -5.21 -4.48 11.49
CA ILE A 382 -6.36 -3.60 11.28
C ILE A 382 -6.94 -3.84 9.88
N GLY A 383 -8.22 -4.19 9.80
CA GLY A 383 -8.81 -4.63 8.54
C GLY A 383 -7.99 -5.76 7.92
N SER A 384 -7.69 -5.65 6.64
CA SER A 384 -6.90 -6.64 5.90
C SER A 384 -5.38 -6.46 5.99
N LEU A 385 -4.90 -5.55 6.85
CA LEU A 385 -3.47 -5.27 7.07
C LEU A 385 -3.00 -5.95 8.35
N LEU A 386 -1.87 -6.64 8.31
CA LEU A 386 -1.23 -7.17 9.50
C LEU A 386 0.30 -7.16 9.37
N CYS A 387 0.98 -7.12 10.51
CA CYS A 387 2.42 -7.26 10.61
C CYS A 387 2.79 -8.00 11.89
N ALA A 388 3.73 -8.93 11.78
CA ALA A 388 4.31 -9.66 12.90
C ALA A 388 5.69 -9.06 13.22
N PHE A 389 5.84 -8.52 14.43
CA PHE A 389 7.07 -7.94 14.92
C PHE A 389 7.74 -8.88 15.93
N HIS A 390 8.97 -9.26 15.69
CA HIS A 390 9.73 -10.15 16.55
C HIS A 390 10.30 -9.37 17.76
N THR A 391 9.42 -9.05 18.72
CA THR A 391 9.74 -8.28 19.95
C THR A 391 8.73 -8.59 21.05
N ASP A 392 9.12 -8.40 22.31
CA ASP A 392 8.22 -8.46 23.47
C ASP A 392 7.51 -7.12 23.73
N THR A 393 8.04 -6.02 23.20
CA THR A 393 7.53 -4.67 23.42
C THR A 393 6.36 -4.38 22.49
N PRO A 394 5.23 -3.84 22.99
CA PRO A 394 4.14 -3.36 22.14
C PRO A 394 4.63 -2.35 21.11
N VAL A 395 4.29 -2.58 19.83
CA VAL A 395 4.73 -1.71 18.71
C VAL A 395 3.67 -0.66 18.45
N VAL A 396 4.00 0.60 18.75
CA VAL A 396 3.09 1.75 18.69
C VAL A 396 3.66 2.95 17.94
N ASP A 397 4.95 2.91 17.57
CA ASP A 397 5.67 3.95 16.85
C ASP A 397 6.88 3.38 16.09
N TYR A 398 7.65 4.25 15.45
CA TYR A 398 8.84 3.86 14.69
C TYR A 398 9.93 3.24 15.55
N ASP A 399 10.17 3.78 16.74
CA ASP A 399 11.27 3.32 17.60
C ASP A 399 10.99 1.93 18.16
N THR A 400 9.76 1.68 18.59
CA THR A 400 9.31 0.34 19.00
C THR A 400 9.25 -0.65 17.84
N ALA A 401 8.91 -0.21 16.63
CA ALA A 401 8.94 -1.06 15.44
C ALA A 401 10.38 -1.48 15.09
N THR A 402 11.32 -0.51 15.05
CA THR A 402 12.71 -0.77 14.68
C THR A 402 13.52 -1.52 15.74
N ALA A 403 13.03 -1.63 16.98
CA ALA A 403 13.59 -2.49 18.01
C ALA A 403 13.33 -3.99 17.78
N SER A 404 12.55 -4.37 16.76
CA SER A 404 12.27 -5.77 16.42
C SER A 404 13.51 -6.50 15.90
N ASP A 405 13.59 -7.81 16.20
CA ASP A 405 14.66 -8.68 15.70
C ASP A 405 14.43 -9.01 14.21
N THR A 406 15.15 -8.30 13.35
CA THR A 406 15.09 -8.49 11.90
C THR A 406 15.70 -9.82 11.44
N SER A 407 16.59 -10.44 12.24
CA SER A 407 17.15 -11.75 11.93
C SER A 407 16.10 -12.84 12.14
N ALA A 408 15.34 -12.78 13.24
CA ALA A 408 14.21 -13.66 13.49
C ALA A 408 13.12 -13.51 12.42
N TYR A 409 12.92 -12.29 11.90
CA TYR A 409 12.04 -12.07 10.76
C TYR A 409 12.57 -12.73 9.48
N ALA A 410 13.86 -12.62 9.19
CA ALA A 410 14.46 -13.25 8.00
C ALA A 410 14.31 -14.80 8.04
N GLU A 411 14.45 -15.41 9.21
CA GLU A 411 14.16 -16.83 9.42
C GLU A 411 12.68 -17.16 9.21
N TYR A 412 11.76 -16.32 9.75
CA TYR A 412 10.32 -16.45 9.52
C TYR A 412 9.97 -16.37 8.04
N PHE A 413 10.46 -15.34 7.35
CA PHE A 413 10.25 -15.16 5.91
C PHE A 413 10.74 -16.38 5.13
N GLY A 414 11.96 -16.86 5.43
CA GLY A 414 12.54 -18.01 4.77
C GLY A 414 11.68 -19.27 4.95
N TYR A 415 11.24 -19.54 6.18
CA TYR A 415 10.37 -20.68 6.48
C TYR A 415 9.02 -20.58 5.72
N MET A 416 8.36 -19.41 5.74
CA MET A 416 7.10 -19.21 5.04
C MET A 416 7.26 -19.41 3.54
N LEU A 417 8.30 -18.81 2.94
CA LEU A 417 8.57 -18.94 1.50
C LEU A 417 8.83 -20.38 1.10
N ASP A 418 9.66 -21.11 1.85
CA ASP A 418 9.99 -22.51 1.57
C ASP A 418 8.78 -23.46 1.74
N ASN A 419 7.70 -22.99 2.36
CA ASN A 419 6.44 -23.70 2.49
C ASN A 419 5.31 -23.12 1.60
N GLY A 420 5.66 -22.33 0.59
CA GLY A 420 4.71 -21.84 -0.40
C GLY A 420 3.88 -20.60 0.02
N ILE A 421 4.35 -19.86 1.02
CA ILE A 421 3.71 -18.62 1.46
C ILE A 421 4.65 -17.44 1.16
N TYR A 422 4.21 -16.53 0.29
CA TYR A 422 4.97 -15.35 -0.07
C TYR A 422 4.56 -14.15 0.79
N THR A 423 5.40 -13.81 1.77
CA THR A 423 5.26 -12.61 2.60
C THR A 423 6.20 -11.50 2.13
N ALA A 424 6.14 -10.32 2.73
CA ALA A 424 7.05 -9.24 2.38
C ALA A 424 8.51 -9.57 2.76
N PRO A 425 9.50 -9.33 1.87
CA PRO A 425 10.91 -9.63 2.16
C PRO A 425 11.59 -8.54 3.01
N ALA A 426 10.86 -7.97 3.97
CA ALA A 426 11.35 -7.00 4.95
C ALA A 426 10.40 -6.93 6.15
N GLN A 427 10.97 -6.80 7.38
CA GLN A 427 10.21 -6.74 8.64
C GLN A 427 9.19 -5.59 8.68
N PHE A 428 9.52 -4.46 8.07
CA PHE A 428 8.75 -3.22 8.23
C PHE A 428 7.70 -3.01 7.12
N GLU A 429 7.30 -4.09 6.47
CA GLU A 429 6.25 -4.10 5.45
C GLU A 429 4.98 -4.77 5.96
N ALA A 430 3.85 -4.34 5.46
CA ALA A 430 2.57 -4.96 5.76
C ALA A 430 2.37 -6.27 4.98
N MET A 431 1.72 -7.25 5.60
CA MET A 431 1.01 -8.32 4.90
C MET A 431 -0.39 -7.84 4.53
N PHE A 432 -0.85 -8.23 3.35
CA PHE A 432 -2.14 -7.86 2.79
C PHE A 432 -3.00 -9.10 2.53
N VAL A 433 -4.23 -9.10 3.01
CA VAL A 433 -5.23 -10.10 2.61
C VAL A 433 -6.10 -9.53 1.50
N SER A 434 -6.41 -10.32 0.49
CA SER A 434 -7.27 -9.95 -0.64
C SER A 434 -8.57 -10.75 -0.63
N ALA A 435 -9.60 -10.25 -1.32
CA ALA A 435 -10.88 -10.95 -1.50
C ALA A 435 -10.74 -12.28 -2.28
N ALA A 436 -9.61 -12.50 -2.93
CA ALA A 436 -9.32 -13.74 -3.66
C ALA A 436 -8.72 -14.84 -2.77
N HIS A 437 -8.25 -14.52 -1.54
CA HIS A 437 -7.82 -15.55 -0.61
C HIS A 437 -9.00 -16.41 -0.19
N THR A 438 -8.93 -17.69 -0.49
CA THR A 438 -9.96 -18.65 -0.10
C THR A 438 -9.80 -19.06 1.36
N GLN A 439 -10.84 -19.64 1.95
CA GLN A 439 -10.73 -20.19 3.31
C GLN A 439 -9.65 -21.28 3.39
N GLU A 440 -9.47 -22.07 2.32
CA GLU A 440 -8.41 -23.08 2.21
C GLU A 440 -7.00 -22.45 2.25
N ASP A 441 -6.78 -21.32 1.56
CA ASP A 441 -5.52 -20.57 1.61
C ASP A 441 -5.20 -20.09 3.03
N ILE A 442 -6.22 -19.59 3.74
CA ILE A 442 -6.08 -19.10 5.12
C ILE A 442 -5.76 -20.27 6.07
N GLU A 443 -6.50 -21.38 5.96
CA GLU A 443 -6.28 -22.57 6.78
C GLU A 443 -4.89 -23.18 6.54
N GLN A 444 -4.45 -23.25 5.28
CA GLN A 444 -3.11 -23.69 4.93
C GLN A 444 -2.05 -22.78 5.54
N THR A 445 -2.23 -21.46 5.45
CA THR A 445 -1.30 -20.50 6.04
C THR A 445 -1.23 -20.63 7.56
N CYS A 446 -2.37 -20.73 8.24
CA CYS A 446 -2.44 -20.94 9.68
C CYS A 446 -1.77 -22.25 10.12
N ARG A 447 -1.96 -23.33 9.36
CA ARG A 447 -1.31 -24.62 9.61
C ARG A 447 0.21 -24.49 9.49
N ILE A 448 0.73 -23.88 8.41
CA ILE A 448 2.17 -23.68 8.20
C ILE A 448 2.76 -22.83 9.33
N ILE A 449 2.07 -21.79 9.78
CA ILE A 449 2.48 -20.99 10.95
C ILE A 449 2.59 -21.86 12.19
N SER A 450 1.59 -22.69 12.49
CA SER A 450 1.56 -23.54 13.68
C SER A 450 2.62 -24.63 13.68
N GLU A 451 3.00 -25.16 12.51
CA GLU A 451 4.03 -26.18 12.32
C GLU A 451 5.46 -25.59 12.37
N ARG A 452 5.63 -24.26 12.44
CA ARG A 452 6.95 -23.64 12.50
C ARG A 452 7.71 -24.08 13.76
N PRO A 453 9.00 -24.48 13.64
CA PRO A 453 9.85 -24.97 14.72
C PRO A 453 10.03 -23.99 15.90
#